data_e3da5a622cc5232a8fd1682d4b5ebec9
#
_entry.id   e3da5a622cc5232a8fd1682d4b5ebec9
#
_cell.length_a   1.000
_cell.length_b   1.000
_cell.length_c   1.000
_cell.angle_alpha   90.00
_cell.angle_beta   90.00
_cell.angle_gamma   90.00
#
_symmetry.space_group_name_H-M   'P 1'
#
loop_
_entity.id
_entity.type
_entity.pdbx_description
1 polymer ?
#
loop_
_entity_poly.entity_id
_entity_poly.type
_entity_poly.pdbx_seq_one_letter_code
_entity_poly.pdbx_strand_id
1 'polypeptide(L)'
;MKARYKGIVDRYAALIRTAQIPAGTRLPTHRTLATREHISLATATRVYAELEKMGLVSGETGRGTFVREILLPSGQGIDQQAIATDVLDLNFNYPALPGQGELLREALRQVAAGGDIESHLRYQPHAGRQIEREIVAAHLAGPHFQPSADNVLIVNGAQHGLTVAVMGLLRPGDVVAVDALTYPGFKALAALYHLELLAIPCTETGPDLAALRQLCQRRHVRAVYTMPTLHNPLGWVLNHEQRRTLADIARQHDL
;
A
#
# COMPACT_ATOMS: atom_id res chain seq x y z
N MET A 1 -5.20 26.10 29.25
CA MET A 1 -3.80 25.75 29.65
C MET A 1 -3.46 24.38 29.09
N LYS A 2 -2.54 24.26 28.12
CA LYS A 2 -2.10 22.93 27.63
C LYS A 2 -1.53 22.15 28.81
N ALA A 3 -2.00 20.94 29.06
CA ALA A 3 -1.50 20.11 30.14
C ALA A 3 0.02 19.87 29.98
N ARG A 4 0.80 20.07 31.03
CA ARG A 4 2.27 20.04 31.04
C ARG A 4 2.88 18.79 30.36
N TYR A 5 2.20 17.64 30.46
CA TYR A 5 2.64 16.40 29.80
C TYR A 5 2.59 16.46 28.28
N LYS A 6 1.61 17.21 27.69
CA LYS A 6 1.52 17.33 26.22
C LYS A 6 2.74 18.03 25.62
N GLY A 7 3.28 19.05 26.28
CA GLY A 7 4.52 19.71 25.83
C GLY A 7 5.73 18.76 25.82
N ILE A 8 5.79 17.83 26.78
CA ILE A 8 6.84 16.81 26.82
C ILE A 8 6.65 15.81 25.67
N VAL A 9 5.41 15.35 25.44
CA VAL A 9 5.08 14.46 24.30
C VAL A 9 5.46 15.12 22.98
N ASP A 10 5.01 16.37 22.76
CA ASP A 10 5.28 17.11 21.52
C ASP A 10 6.79 17.25 21.28
N ARG A 11 7.57 17.54 22.31
CA ARG A 11 9.03 17.66 22.22
C ARG A 11 9.71 16.33 21.87
N TYR A 12 9.40 15.24 22.57
CA TYR A 12 9.96 13.92 22.26
C TYR A 12 9.54 13.45 20.88
N ALA A 13 8.28 13.65 20.49
CA ALA A 13 7.81 13.34 19.16
C ALA A 13 8.57 14.10 18.06
N ALA A 14 8.85 15.39 18.28
CA ALA A 14 9.67 16.18 17.36
C ALA A 14 11.10 15.65 17.26
N LEU A 15 11.77 15.39 18.41
CA LEU A 15 13.14 14.85 18.44
C LEU A 15 13.27 13.49 17.73
N ILE A 16 12.27 12.62 17.89
CA ILE A 16 12.22 11.32 17.22
C ILE A 16 11.99 11.49 15.70
N ARG A 17 11.00 12.30 15.30
CA ARG A 17 10.67 12.53 13.88
C ARG A 17 11.81 13.20 13.10
N THR A 18 12.60 14.04 13.77
CA THR A 18 13.78 14.69 13.17
C THR A 18 15.05 13.85 13.28
N ALA A 19 14.94 12.61 13.73
CA ALA A 19 16.04 11.68 13.97
C ALA A 19 17.14 12.20 14.94
N GLN A 20 16.84 13.24 15.74
CA GLN A 20 17.73 13.69 16.83
C GLN A 20 17.79 12.64 17.94
N ILE A 21 16.75 11.83 18.11
CA ILE A 21 16.76 10.56 18.84
C ILE A 21 16.60 9.45 17.82
N PRO A 22 17.68 8.74 17.44
CA PRO A 22 17.63 7.71 16.39
C PRO A 22 16.76 6.51 16.78
N ALA A 23 16.27 5.79 15.77
CA ALA A 23 15.60 4.50 15.94
C ALA A 23 16.48 3.52 16.70
N GLY A 24 15.88 2.63 17.48
CA GLY A 24 16.57 1.69 18.36
C GLY A 24 17.12 2.31 19.65
N THR A 25 17.08 3.64 19.80
CA THR A 25 17.53 4.31 21.03
C THR A 25 16.63 3.92 22.21
N ARG A 26 17.22 3.46 23.29
CA ARG A 26 16.51 3.25 24.55
C ARG A 26 16.23 4.58 25.23
N LEU A 27 14.96 4.88 25.46
CA LEU A 27 14.55 6.07 26.19
C LEU A 27 14.79 5.93 27.69
N PRO A 28 14.89 7.05 28.44
CA PRO A 28 15.01 7.03 29.89
C PRO A 28 13.90 6.21 30.55
N THR A 29 14.17 5.62 31.71
CA THR A 29 13.11 4.94 32.47
C THR A 29 12.03 5.93 32.90
N HIS A 30 10.81 5.45 33.18
CA HIS A 30 9.73 6.33 33.68
C HIS A 30 10.14 7.13 34.91
N ARG A 31 10.92 6.54 35.81
CA ARG A 31 11.46 7.24 36.99
C ARG A 31 12.47 8.32 36.62
N THR A 32 13.38 8.00 35.71
CA THR A 32 14.40 8.96 35.23
C THR A 32 13.74 10.12 34.49
N LEU A 33 12.73 9.84 33.65
CA LEU A 33 11.94 10.88 32.96
C LEU A 33 11.19 11.76 33.97
N ALA A 34 10.55 11.14 34.98
CA ALA A 34 9.83 11.87 36.02
C ALA A 34 10.73 12.84 36.77
N THR A 35 11.93 12.40 37.18
CA THR A 35 12.93 13.24 37.85
C THR A 35 13.41 14.37 36.95
N ARG A 36 13.81 14.06 35.72
CA ARG A 36 14.38 15.02 34.75
C ARG A 36 13.40 16.13 34.37
N GLU A 37 12.12 15.77 34.20
CA GLU A 37 11.08 16.70 33.74
C GLU A 37 10.30 17.32 34.92
N HIS A 38 10.67 16.99 36.17
CA HIS A 38 9.97 17.43 37.39
C HIS A 38 8.45 17.15 37.34
N ILE A 39 8.07 15.92 37.00
CA ILE A 39 6.69 15.43 36.90
C ILE A 39 6.49 14.18 37.76
N SER A 40 5.24 13.80 38.01
CA SER A 40 4.95 12.55 38.70
C SER A 40 5.26 11.32 37.83
N LEU A 41 5.50 10.17 38.47
CA LEU A 41 5.69 8.91 37.76
C LEU A 41 4.48 8.55 36.89
N ALA A 42 3.27 8.80 37.36
CA ALA A 42 2.03 8.60 36.59
C ALA A 42 2.00 9.49 35.34
N THR A 43 2.49 10.72 35.43
CA THR A 43 2.59 11.62 34.28
C THR A 43 3.65 11.14 33.28
N ALA A 44 4.79 10.65 33.74
CA ALA A 44 5.82 10.06 32.89
C ALA A 44 5.29 8.79 32.16
N THR A 45 4.54 7.94 32.84
CA THR A 45 3.88 6.79 32.25
C THR A 45 2.89 7.22 31.14
N ARG A 46 2.13 8.27 31.40
CA ARG A 46 1.21 8.83 30.39
C ARG A 46 1.95 9.40 29.17
N VAL A 47 3.11 10.05 29.37
CA VAL A 47 3.94 10.54 28.23
C VAL A 47 4.34 9.37 27.34
N TYR A 48 4.85 8.27 27.91
CA TYR A 48 5.25 7.10 27.12
C TYR A 48 4.05 6.41 26.46
N ALA A 49 2.92 6.30 27.12
CA ALA A 49 1.70 5.76 26.54
C ALA A 49 1.22 6.58 25.33
N GLU A 50 1.31 7.91 25.39
CA GLU A 50 0.96 8.76 24.25
C GLU A 50 1.99 8.62 23.09
N LEU A 51 3.28 8.57 23.38
CA LEU A 51 4.30 8.30 22.34
C LEU A 51 4.14 6.91 21.71
N GLU A 52 3.72 5.92 22.47
CA GLU A 52 3.45 4.57 22.00
C GLU A 52 2.19 4.53 21.13
N LYS A 53 1.11 5.23 21.52
CA LYS A 53 -0.08 5.44 20.69
C LYS A 53 0.25 6.14 19.37
N MET A 54 1.22 7.06 19.38
CA MET A 54 1.72 7.73 18.17
C MET A 54 2.62 6.80 17.32
N GLY A 55 2.86 5.55 17.74
CA GLY A 55 3.73 4.62 17.04
C GLY A 55 5.23 4.96 17.06
N LEU A 56 5.63 5.97 17.85
CA LEU A 56 7.00 6.47 17.89
C LEU A 56 7.93 5.63 18.77
N VAL A 57 7.36 4.90 19.74
CA VAL A 57 8.12 4.05 20.67
C VAL A 57 7.41 2.71 20.86
N SER A 58 8.15 1.73 21.40
CA SER A 58 7.61 0.44 21.84
C SER A 58 8.15 0.09 23.20
N GLY A 59 7.27 -0.35 24.10
CA GLY A 59 7.63 -0.89 25.39
C GLY A 59 7.99 -2.37 25.28
N GLU A 60 9.19 -2.76 25.73
CA GLU A 60 9.60 -4.16 25.86
C GLU A 60 9.67 -4.54 27.34
N THR A 61 8.88 -5.51 27.76
CA THR A 61 8.81 -5.95 29.16
C THR A 61 10.20 -6.36 29.67
N GLY A 62 10.64 -5.76 30.79
CA GLY A 62 11.95 -6.00 31.38
C GLY A 62 13.14 -5.33 30.71
N ARG A 63 13.01 -4.81 29.49
CA ARG A 63 14.11 -4.20 28.71
C ARG A 63 14.03 -2.68 28.61
N GLY A 64 12.82 -2.12 28.61
CA GLY A 64 12.60 -0.66 28.57
C GLY A 64 11.76 -0.22 27.39
N THR A 65 11.73 1.10 27.16
CA THR A 65 11.04 1.72 26.01
C THR A 65 12.07 2.12 24.97
N PHE A 66 11.83 1.74 23.73
CA PHE A 66 12.74 1.98 22.59
C PHE A 66 12.05 2.81 21.52
N VAL A 67 12.82 3.68 20.86
CA VAL A 67 12.36 4.41 19.68
C VAL A 67 12.18 3.43 18.53
N ARG A 68 10.99 3.45 17.91
CA ARG A 68 10.73 2.64 16.73
C ARG A 68 11.46 3.18 15.51
N GLU A 69 11.85 2.29 14.63
CA GLU A 69 12.30 2.67 13.31
C GLU A 69 11.10 3.24 12.54
N ILE A 70 11.11 4.56 12.33
CA ILE A 70 10.16 5.22 11.44
C ILE A 70 10.76 5.08 10.05
N LEU A 71 10.50 3.93 9.43
CA LEU A 71 10.89 3.72 8.05
C LEU A 71 9.98 4.56 7.17
N LEU A 72 10.40 5.79 6.79
CA LEU A 72 10.09 6.35 5.47
C LEU A 72 10.62 7.78 5.33
N PRO A 73 11.27 8.14 4.21
CA PRO A 73 11.39 9.53 3.82
C PRO A 73 9.98 10.07 3.56
N SER A 74 9.59 11.13 4.24
CA SER A 74 8.31 11.81 4.04
C SER A 74 8.13 12.15 2.56
N GLY A 75 7.08 11.61 1.93
CA GLY A 75 6.60 12.00 0.62
C GLY A 75 6.71 10.99 -0.52
N GLN A 76 7.26 9.80 -0.33
CA GLN A 76 7.31 8.77 -1.36
C GLN A 76 6.84 7.43 -0.80
N GLY A 77 5.54 7.18 -0.88
CA GLY A 77 4.98 5.88 -0.51
C GLY A 77 3.70 5.96 0.31
N ILE A 78 3.17 4.81 0.65
CA ILE A 78 2.00 4.67 1.52
C ILE A 78 2.50 4.69 2.96
N ASP A 79 2.51 5.88 3.58
CA ASP A 79 2.86 6.05 4.99
C ASP A 79 1.70 5.55 5.86
N GLN A 80 1.81 4.35 6.38
CA GLN A 80 0.92 3.85 7.43
C GLN A 80 1.38 4.42 8.79
N GLN A 81 1.06 5.66 9.08
CA GLN A 81 1.20 6.17 10.44
C GLN A 81 0.09 5.58 11.30
N ALA A 82 0.44 5.08 12.49
CA ALA A 82 -0.57 4.67 13.47
C ALA A 82 -1.41 5.92 13.84
N ILE A 83 -2.66 5.91 13.40
CA ILE A 83 -3.60 7.01 13.64
C ILE A 83 -4.18 6.86 15.03
N ALA A 84 -4.33 7.97 15.74
CA ALA A 84 -5.00 7.99 17.02
C ALA A 84 -6.43 7.43 16.89
N THR A 85 -6.88 6.66 17.87
CA THR A 85 -8.15 5.91 17.83
C THR A 85 -9.41 6.79 17.75
N ASP A 86 -9.26 8.10 17.91
CA ASP A 86 -10.33 9.12 17.85
C ASP A 86 -10.32 9.90 16.52
N VAL A 87 -9.47 9.54 15.56
CA VAL A 87 -9.38 10.18 14.26
C VAL A 87 -9.96 9.25 13.19
N LEU A 88 -10.90 9.76 12.40
CA LEU A 88 -11.36 9.10 11.19
C LEU A 88 -10.31 9.28 10.10
N ASP A 89 -9.58 8.21 9.79
CA ASP A 89 -8.58 8.23 8.72
C ASP A 89 -9.22 7.98 7.36
N LEU A 90 -9.15 8.97 6.49
CA LEU A 90 -9.60 8.89 5.10
C LEU A 90 -8.43 8.77 4.10
N ASN A 91 -7.19 8.60 4.57
CA ASN A 91 -6.02 8.48 3.69
C ASN A 91 -5.93 7.11 3.02
N PHE A 92 -6.46 6.08 3.66
CA PHE A 92 -6.34 4.70 3.19
C PHE A 92 -7.68 4.04 2.97
N ASN A 93 -7.80 3.33 1.86
CA ASN A 93 -8.93 2.45 1.61
C ASN A 93 -8.66 1.09 2.29
N TYR A 94 -9.14 0.95 3.52
CA TYR A 94 -9.13 -0.34 4.21
C TYR A 94 -10.50 -1.03 4.03
N PRO A 95 -10.60 -2.02 3.15
CA PRO A 95 -11.85 -2.77 3.00
C PRO A 95 -12.01 -3.76 4.15
N ALA A 96 -12.18 -3.26 5.38
CA ALA A 96 -12.43 -4.09 6.55
C ALA A 96 -13.92 -4.39 6.64
N LEU A 97 -14.32 -5.61 6.28
CA LEU A 97 -15.68 -6.09 6.47
C LEU A 97 -15.80 -6.89 7.78
N PRO A 98 -16.95 -6.82 8.48
CA PRO A 98 -17.21 -7.68 9.63
C PRO A 98 -17.02 -9.15 9.26
N GLY A 99 -16.36 -9.91 10.14
CA GLY A 99 -16.13 -11.35 9.94
C GLY A 99 -14.89 -11.74 9.13
N GLN A 100 -14.20 -10.82 8.47
CA GLN A 100 -12.97 -11.15 7.70
C GLN A 100 -11.88 -11.81 8.57
N GLY A 101 -11.74 -11.40 9.83
CA GLY A 101 -10.79 -12.01 10.76
C GLY A 101 -11.08 -13.50 11.01
N GLU A 102 -12.35 -13.88 11.10
CA GLU A 102 -12.73 -15.29 11.26
C GLU A 102 -12.50 -16.10 9.98
N LEU A 103 -12.80 -15.53 8.81
CA LEU A 103 -12.51 -16.17 7.53
C LEU A 103 -11.02 -16.42 7.36
N LEU A 104 -10.18 -15.44 7.71
CA LEU A 104 -8.72 -15.60 7.66
C LEU A 104 -8.25 -16.67 8.64
N ARG A 105 -8.77 -16.67 9.88
CA ARG A 105 -8.42 -17.68 10.89
C ARG A 105 -8.79 -19.09 10.44
N GLU A 106 -9.94 -19.25 9.82
CA GLU A 106 -10.39 -20.53 9.28
C GLU A 106 -9.50 -20.98 8.10
N ALA A 107 -9.17 -20.09 7.18
CA ALA A 107 -8.25 -20.40 6.08
C ALA A 107 -6.86 -20.85 6.60
N LEU A 108 -6.32 -20.16 7.61
CA LEU A 108 -5.05 -20.53 8.22
C LEU A 108 -5.12 -21.91 8.93
N ARG A 109 -6.23 -22.24 9.60
CA ARG A 109 -6.44 -23.58 10.18
C ARG A 109 -6.46 -24.67 9.11
N GLN A 110 -7.15 -24.43 7.99
CA GLN A 110 -7.23 -25.39 6.88
C GLN A 110 -5.84 -25.62 6.27
N VAL A 111 -5.07 -24.57 6.05
CA VAL A 111 -3.67 -24.69 5.58
C VAL A 111 -2.82 -25.47 6.58
N ALA A 112 -2.92 -25.17 7.88
CA ALA A 112 -2.15 -25.86 8.91
C ALA A 112 -2.55 -27.31 9.12
N ALA A 113 -3.81 -27.67 8.87
CA ALA A 113 -4.32 -29.05 8.95
C ALA A 113 -4.11 -29.85 7.67
N GLY A 114 -3.75 -29.18 6.57
CA GLY A 114 -3.47 -29.81 5.28
C GLY A 114 -2.24 -30.71 5.31
N GLY A 115 -2.17 -31.68 4.40
CA GLY A 115 -0.96 -32.49 4.19
C GLY A 115 0.15 -31.65 3.54
N ASP A 116 1.39 -32.14 3.64
CA ASP A 116 2.58 -31.55 2.99
C ASP A 116 2.86 -30.08 3.37
N ILE A 117 2.62 -29.72 4.65
CA ILE A 117 2.94 -28.36 5.14
C ILE A 117 4.42 -27.99 4.97
N GLU A 118 5.31 -29.00 4.96
CA GLU A 118 6.73 -28.82 4.73
C GLU A 118 7.07 -28.26 3.34
N SER A 119 6.17 -28.44 2.36
CA SER A 119 6.35 -27.88 1.02
C SER A 119 6.37 -26.34 1.05
N HIS A 120 5.70 -25.74 2.02
CA HIS A 120 5.70 -24.28 2.21
C HIS A 120 7.02 -23.74 2.74
N LEU A 121 7.89 -24.58 3.30
CA LEU A 121 9.24 -24.21 3.78
C LEU A 121 10.29 -24.24 2.66
N ARG A 122 9.94 -24.78 1.49
CA ARG A 122 10.87 -24.87 0.35
C ARG A 122 10.76 -23.63 -0.53
N TYR A 123 11.80 -23.39 -1.34
CA TYR A 123 11.72 -22.38 -2.40
C TYR A 123 10.55 -22.68 -3.32
N GLN A 124 9.75 -21.66 -3.59
CA GLN A 124 8.60 -21.76 -4.46
C GLN A 124 8.99 -21.35 -5.89
N PRO A 125 8.33 -21.89 -6.93
CA PRO A 125 8.47 -21.40 -8.30
C PRO A 125 8.15 -19.90 -8.37
N HIS A 126 8.90 -19.14 -9.16
CA HIS A 126 8.72 -17.67 -9.27
C HIS A 126 7.31 -17.26 -9.70
N ALA A 127 6.62 -18.09 -10.48
CA ALA A 127 5.24 -17.86 -10.91
C ALA A 127 4.17 -18.30 -9.89
N GLY A 128 4.57 -18.94 -8.80
CA GLY A 128 3.68 -19.67 -7.88
C GLY A 128 3.54 -21.16 -8.28
N ARG A 129 3.07 -22.00 -7.34
CA ARG A 129 2.89 -23.43 -7.58
C ARG A 129 1.80 -23.68 -8.62
N GLN A 130 1.95 -24.74 -9.40
CA GLN A 130 1.00 -25.09 -10.47
C GLN A 130 -0.42 -25.21 -9.95
N ILE A 131 -0.62 -25.95 -8.85
CA ILE A 131 -1.94 -26.15 -8.25
C ILE A 131 -2.59 -24.82 -7.81
N GLU A 132 -1.82 -23.89 -7.26
CA GLU A 132 -2.33 -22.58 -6.83
C GLU A 132 -2.74 -21.74 -8.04
N ARG A 133 -1.95 -21.76 -9.11
CA ARG A 133 -2.28 -21.08 -10.36
C ARG A 133 -3.51 -21.65 -11.05
N GLU A 134 -3.70 -22.98 -11.00
CA GLU A 134 -4.91 -23.65 -11.49
C GLU A 134 -6.16 -23.21 -10.71
N ILE A 135 -6.08 -23.16 -9.38
CA ILE A 135 -7.17 -22.68 -8.52
C ILE A 135 -7.52 -21.23 -8.84
N VAL A 136 -6.52 -20.37 -8.98
CA VAL A 136 -6.75 -18.95 -9.33
C VAL A 136 -7.33 -18.81 -10.73
N ALA A 137 -6.83 -19.56 -11.71
CA ALA A 137 -7.37 -19.59 -13.07
C ALA A 137 -8.84 -20.01 -13.08
N ALA A 138 -9.19 -21.07 -12.35
CA ALA A 138 -10.57 -21.53 -12.21
C ALA A 138 -11.47 -20.51 -11.51
N HIS A 139 -10.96 -19.81 -10.48
CA HIS A 139 -11.70 -18.75 -9.79
C HIS A 139 -11.98 -17.55 -10.70
N LEU A 140 -11.05 -17.20 -11.60
CA LEU A 140 -11.19 -16.08 -12.53
C LEU A 140 -11.99 -16.44 -13.78
N ALA A 141 -12.24 -17.73 -14.05
CA ALA A 141 -12.95 -18.16 -15.23
C ALA A 141 -14.40 -17.63 -15.25
N GLY A 142 -14.84 -17.20 -16.40
CA GLY A 142 -16.20 -16.71 -16.66
C GLY A 142 -16.64 -17.01 -18.08
N PRO A 143 -17.87 -16.62 -18.47
CA PRO A 143 -18.43 -16.98 -19.79
C PRO A 143 -17.58 -16.50 -20.97
N HIS A 144 -16.82 -15.43 -20.80
CA HIS A 144 -16.02 -14.80 -21.87
C HIS A 144 -14.52 -14.76 -21.55
N PHE A 145 -14.10 -15.40 -20.44
CA PHE A 145 -12.70 -15.39 -20.00
C PHE A 145 -12.36 -16.77 -19.39
N GLN A 146 -11.46 -17.48 -20.04
CA GLN A 146 -11.03 -18.83 -19.65
C GLN A 146 -9.49 -18.86 -19.57
N PRO A 147 -8.89 -18.33 -18.49
CA PRO A 147 -7.45 -18.35 -18.34
C PRO A 147 -6.96 -19.77 -18.01
N SER A 148 -5.80 -20.14 -18.51
CA SER A 148 -5.07 -21.31 -18.02
C SER A 148 -4.13 -20.94 -16.87
N ALA A 149 -3.61 -21.93 -16.16
CA ALA A 149 -2.59 -21.72 -15.14
C ALA A 149 -1.33 -20.99 -15.68
N ASP A 150 -1.02 -21.17 -16.97
CA ASP A 150 0.13 -20.51 -17.61
C ASP A 150 -0.08 -19.02 -17.82
N ASN A 151 -1.32 -18.54 -17.75
CA ASN A 151 -1.65 -17.13 -17.79
C ASN A 151 -1.69 -16.49 -16.38
N VAL A 152 -1.39 -17.22 -15.33
CA VAL A 152 -1.45 -16.76 -13.94
C VAL A 152 -0.05 -16.66 -13.35
N LEU A 153 0.27 -15.48 -12.82
CA LEU A 153 1.44 -15.23 -12.01
C LEU A 153 1.00 -14.81 -10.59
N ILE A 154 1.41 -15.59 -9.59
CA ILE A 154 1.11 -15.26 -8.19
C ILE A 154 2.20 -14.32 -7.66
N VAL A 155 1.78 -13.20 -7.11
CA VAL A 155 2.66 -12.13 -6.64
C VAL A 155 2.36 -11.73 -5.20
N ASN A 156 3.30 -11.07 -4.53
CA ASN A 156 3.15 -10.58 -3.16
C ASN A 156 2.39 -9.23 -3.14
N GLY A 157 1.11 -9.28 -3.49
CA GLY A 157 0.24 -8.11 -3.51
C GLY A 157 0.32 -7.30 -4.82
N ALA A 158 -0.65 -6.39 -4.99
CA ALA A 158 -0.84 -5.61 -6.21
C ALA A 158 0.39 -4.76 -6.58
N GLN A 159 1.07 -4.17 -5.61
CA GLN A 159 2.27 -3.36 -5.86
C GLN A 159 3.41 -4.19 -6.46
N HIS A 160 3.61 -5.43 -5.99
CA HIS A 160 4.58 -6.34 -6.60
C HIS A 160 4.16 -6.72 -8.02
N GLY A 161 2.87 -6.99 -8.26
CA GLY A 161 2.36 -7.26 -9.61
C GLY A 161 2.61 -6.10 -10.58
N LEU A 162 2.35 -4.86 -10.15
CA LEU A 162 2.65 -3.66 -10.93
C LEU A 162 4.15 -3.52 -11.21
N THR A 163 5.00 -3.80 -10.22
CA THR A 163 6.45 -3.76 -10.39
C THR A 163 6.92 -4.78 -11.43
N VAL A 164 6.44 -6.01 -11.34
CA VAL A 164 6.78 -7.08 -12.31
C VAL A 164 6.32 -6.69 -13.72
N ALA A 165 5.10 -6.14 -13.86
CA ALA A 165 4.58 -5.69 -15.15
C ALA A 165 5.41 -4.55 -15.75
N VAL A 166 5.75 -3.53 -14.94
CA VAL A 166 6.58 -2.40 -15.38
C VAL A 166 7.97 -2.89 -15.82
N MET A 167 8.62 -3.72 -15.00
CA MET A 167 9.96 -4.26 -15.33
C MET A 167 9.96 -5.13 -16.57
N GLY A 168 8.91 -5.89 -16.80
CA GLY A 168 8.82 -6.83 -17.92
C GLY A 168 8.41 -6.19 -19.25
N LEU A 169 7.65 -5.10 -19.21
CA LEU A 169 6.98 -4.53 -20.37
C LEU A 169 7.49 -3.14 -20.78
N LEU A 170 8.06 -2.39 -19.83
CA LEU A 170 8.42 -0.99 -20.03
C LEU A 170 9.93 -0.75 -19.84
N ARG A 171 10.41 0.36 -20.39
CA ARG A 171 11.79 0.84 -20.29
C ARG A 171 11.83 2.25 -19.71
N PRO A 172 12.93 2.67 -19.05
CA PRO A 172 13.11 4.06 -18.64
C PRO A 172 12.90 5.01 -19.81
N GLY A 173 12.10 6.07 -19.58
CA GLY A 173 11.71 7.04 -20.60
C GLY A 173 10.43 6.68 -21.37
N ASP A 174 9.87 5.48 -21.18
CA ASP A 174 8.58 5.14 -21.78
C ASP A 174 7.46 6.00 -21.20
N VAL A 175 6.50 6.33 -22.07
CA VAL A 175 5.34 7.16 -21.73
C VAL A 175 4.16 6.28 -21.37
N VAL A 176 3.59 6.50 -20.19
CA VAL A 176 2.40 5.79 -19.70
C VAL A 176 1.26 6.79 -19.51
N ALA A 177 0.14 6.56 -20.16
CA ALA A 177 -1.09 7.33 -19.91
C ALA A 177 -1.74 6.82 -18.62
N VAL A 178 -2.15 7.73 -17.73
CA VAL A 178 -2.77 7.42 -16.45
C VAL A 178 -3.97 8.31 -16.20
N ASP A 179 -4.95 7.83 -15.44
CA ASP A 179 -6.04 8.68 -14.98
C ASP A 179 -5.48 9.90 -14.23
N ALA A 180 -6.00 11.12 -14.46
CA ALA A 180 -5.46 12.37 -13.90
C ALA A 180 -5.37 12.33 -12.35
N LEU A 181 -6.32 11.66 -11.72
CA LEU A 181 -6.24 11.23 -10.32
C LEU A 181 -6.03 9.73 -10.32
N THR A 182 -4.92 9.25 -9.80
CA THR A 182 -4.56 7.84 -9.87
C THR A 182 -3.88 7.35 -8.59
N TYR A 183 -3.71 6.04 -8.49
CA TYR A 183 -3.11 5.39 -7.32
C TYR A 183 -1.68 5.89 -7.05
N PRO A 184 -1.40 6.42 -5.84
CA PRO A 184 -0.08 6.97 -5.52
C PRO A 184 1.06 5.97 -5.65
N GLY A 185 0.81 4.68 -5.37
CA GLY A 185 1.80 3.62 -5.50
C GLY A 185 2.27 3.40 -6.93
N PHE A 186 1.41 3.61 -7.95
CA PHE A 186 1.84 3.58 -9.35
C PHE A 186 2.68 4.80 -9.71
N LYS A 187 2.34 5.98 -9.20
CA LYS A 187 3.16 7.20 -9.40
C LYS A 187 4.58 7.04 -8.83
N ALA A 188 4.68 6.48 -7.62
CA ALA A 188 5.98 6.20 -6.99
C ALA A 188 6.79 5.18 -7.80
N LEU A 189 6.14 4.12 -8.29
CA LEU A 189 6.75 3.11 -9.15
C LEU A 189 7.25 3.74 -10.47
N ALA A 190 6.43 4.54 -11.13
CA ALA A 190 6.79 5.22 -12.36
C ALA A 190 8.00 6.14 -12.19
N ALA A 191 8.06 6.90 -11.09
CA ALA A 191 9.21 7.73 -10.76
C ALA A 191 10.48 6.89 -10.54
N LEU A 192 10.38 5.75 -9.83
CA LEU A 192 11.49 4.84 -9.56
C LEU A 192 12.05 4.24 -10.86
N TYR A 193 11.19 3.92 -11.82
CA TYR A 193 11.56 3.34 -13.11
C TYR A 193 11.74 4.37 -14.22
N HIS A 194 11.77 5.68 -13.87
CA HIS A 194 11.98 6.77 -14.82
C HIS A 194 10.99 6.78 -15.98
N LEU A 195 9.72 6.45 -15.71
CA LEU A 195 8.64 6.52 -16.71
C LEU A 195 8.08 7.93 -16.75
N GLU A 196 7.65 8.38 -17.93
CA GLU A 196 6.90 9.61 -18.12
C GLU A 196 5.40 9.33 -17.96
N LEU A 197 4.72 10.05 -17.07
CA LEU A 197 3.27 9.91 -16.90
C LEU A 197 2.54 11.03 -17.64
N LEU A 198 1.57 10.66 -18.49
CA LEU A 198 0.64 11.59 -19.14
C LEU A 198 -0.76 11.42 -18.55
N ALA A 199 -1.32 12.51 -18.04
CA ALA A 199 -2.64 12.50 -17.44
C ALA A 199 -3.75 12.43 -18.50
N ILE A 200 -4.67 11.47 -18.35
CA ILE A 200 -5.94 11.41 -19.07
C ILE A 200 -6.94 12.20 -18.24
N PRO A 201 -7.60 13.26 -18.78
CA PRO A 201 -8.63 13.98 -18.05
C PRO A 201 -9.74 13.05 -17.54
N CYS A 202 -10.31 13.39 -16.38
CA CYS A 202 -11.43 12.64 -15.80
C CYS A 202 -12.76 13.23 -16.26
N THR A 203 -13.71 12.37 -16.54
CA THR A 203 -15.14 12.68 -16.65
C THR A 203 -15.86 12.29 -15.35
N GLU A 204 -17.17 12.47 -15.28
CA GLU A 204 -17.97 12.02 -14.13
C GLU A 204 -17.97 10.49 -13.95
N THR A 205 -17.79 9.73 -15.04
CA THR A 205 -17.98 8.27 -15.04
C THR A 205 -16.71 7.48 -15.39
N GLY A 206 -15.58 8.14 -15.60
CA GLY A 206 -14.34 7.49 -15.99
C GLY A 206 -13.33 8.42 -16.66
N PRO A 207 -12.25 7.89 -17.23
CA PRO A 207 -11.30 8.67 -18.01
C PRO A 207 -11.94 9.16 -19.33
N ASP A 208 -11.51 10.32 -19.82
CA ASP A 208 -11.86 10.82 -21.14
C ASP A 208 -11.13 9.99 -22.22
N LEU A 209 -11.84 9.02 -22.79
CA LEU A 209 -11.29 8.13 -23.82
C LEU A 209 -11.04 8.83 -25.16
N ALA A 210 -11.72 9.93 -25.44
CA ALA A 210 -11.44 10.75 -26.62
C ALA A 210 -10.10 11.49 -26.44
N ALA A 211 -9.85 12.05 -25.25
CA ALA A 211 -8.56 12.65 -24.91
C ALA A 211 -7.44 11.61 -24.92
N LEU A 212 -7.65 10.39 -24.43
CA LEU A 212 -6.67 9.31 -24.52
C LEU A 212 -6.29 9.00 -25.97
N ARG A 213 -7.27 8.89 -26.85
CA ARG A 213 -7.02 8.67 -28.30
C ARG A 213 -6.17 9.79 -28.91
N GLN A 214 -6.47 11.04 -28.57
CA GLN A 214 -5.68 12.20 -29.01
C GLN A 214 -4.24 12.18 -28.45
N LEU A 215 -4.06 11.77 -27.19
CA LEU A 215 -2.73 11.60 -26.59
C LEU A 215 -1.92 10.57 -27.37
N CYS A 216 -2.48 9.41 -27.67
CA CYS A 216 -1.82 8.34 -28.45
C CYS A 216 -1.48 8.78 -29.89
N GLN A 217 -2.23 9.67 -30.49
CA GLN A 217 -1.92 10.25 -31.83
C GLN A 217 -0.76 11.24 -31.80
N ARG A 218 -0.59 11.96 -30.68
CA ARG A 218 0.43 13.03 -30.55
C ARG A 218 1.74 12.55 -29.89
N ARG A 219 1.68 11.51 -29.10
CA ARG A 219 2.77 10.98 -28.30
C ARG A 219 2.83 9.46 -28.45
N HIS A 220 4.04 8.93 -28.43
CA HIS A 220 4.24 7.49 -28.42
C HIS A 220 3.97 6.95 -27.00
N VAL A 221 2.70 6.71 -26.71
CA VAL A 221 2.26 6.09 -25.45
C VAL A 221 2.55 4.59 -25.54
N ARG A 222 3.21 4.02 -24.52
CA ARG A 222 3.56 2.60 -24.48
C ARG A 222 2.60 1.76 -23.66
N ALA A 223 1.91 2.37 -22.71
CA ALA A 223 0.94 1.68 -21.87
C ALA A 223 -0.11 2.64 -21.32
N VAL A 224 -1.23 2.09 -20.89
CA VAL A 224 -2.24 2.78 -20.10
C VAL A 224 -2.35 2.10 -18.76
N TYR A 225 -2.24 2.87 -17.68
CA TYR A 225 -2.57 2.42 -16.34
C TYR A 225 -3.89 3.04 -15.89
N THR A 226 -4.87 2.21 -15.61
CA THR A 226 -6.19 2.63 -15.12
C THR A 226 -6.77 1.58 -14.18
N MET A 227 -7.73 1.98 -13.34
CA MET A 227 -8.51 1.09 -12.47
C MET A 227 -9.97 1.09 -12.92
N PRO A 228 -10.38 0.16 -13.80
CA PRO A 228 -11.70 0.18 -14.40
C PRO A 228 -12.84 -0.26 -13.46
N THR A 229 -12.51 -0.71 -12.26
CA THR A 229 -13.48 -1.15 -11.25
C THR A 229 -13.08 -0.58 -9.89
N LEU A 230 -14.01 0.14 -9.24
CA LEU A 230 -13.79 0.80 -7.94
C LEU A 230 -12.52 1.65 -7.95
N HIS A 231 -12.48 2.59 -8.88
CA HIS A 231 -11.32 3.46 -9.09
C HIS A 231 -10.85 4.16 -7.80
N ASN A 232 -9.56 4.16 -7.54
CA ASN A 232 -8.97 4.90 -6.44
C ASN A 232 -8.35 6.23 -6.96
N PRO A 233 -8.83 7.44 -6.55
CA PRO A 233 -9.77 7.64 -5.41
C PRO A 233 -11.24 7.83 -5.78
N LEU A 234 -11.64 7.84 -7.05
CA LEU A 234 -12.93 8.37 -7.50
C LEU A 234 -14.09 7.37 -7.43
N GLY A 235 -13.83 6.08 -7.17
CA GLY A 235 -14.85 5.07 -6.94
C GLY A 235 -15.67 4.65 -8.18
N TRP A 236 -15.39 5.18 -9.37
CA TRP A 236 -16.15 4.82 -10.57
C TRP A 236 -15.96 3.35 -10.97
N VAL A 237 -16.91 2.86 -11.75
CA VAL A 237 -16.83 1.55 -12.41
C VAL A 237 -17.14 1.78 -13.90
N LEU A 238 -16.18 1.48 -14.76
CA LEU A 238 -16.37 1.60 -16.21
C LEU A 238 -17.43 0.61 -16.68
N ASN A 239 -18.39 1.10 -17.48
CA ASN A 239 -19.38 0.26 -18.13
C ASN A 239 -18.76 -0.56 -19.28
N HIS A 240 -19.56 -1.44 -19.87
CA HIS A 240 -19.10 -2.34 -20.93
C HIS A 240 -18.60 -1.58 -22.18
N GLU A 241 -19.29 -0.53 -22.58
CA GLU A 241 -18.92 0.30 -23.73
C GLU A 241 -17.59 1.01 -23.52
N GLN A 242 -17.39 1.62 -22.35
CA GLN A 242 -16.13 2.27 -21.99
C GLN A 242 -14.97 1.28 -21.99
N ARG A 243 -15.16 0.07 -21.44
CA ARG A 243 -14.13 -1.00 -21.43
C ARG A 243 -13.78 -1.44 -22.86
N ARG A 244 -14.77 -1.60 -23.73
CA ARG A 244 -14.53 -1.93 -25.15
C ARG A 244 -13.77 -0.82 -25.84
N THR A 245 -14.20 0.43 -25.68
CA THR A 245 -13.52 1.60 -26.28
C THR A 245 -12.06 1.69 -25.83
N LEU A 246 -11.79 1.48 -24.54
CA LEU A 246 -10.43 1.45 -24.01
C LEU A 246 -9.59 0.33 -24.65
N ALA A 247 -10.15 -0.87 -24.73
CA ALA A 247 -9.48 -2.01 -25.37
C ALA A 247 -9.23 -1.79 -26.87
N ASP A 248 -10.16 -1.11 -27.56
CA ASP A 248 -10.00 -0.78 -28.98
C ASP A 248 -8.90 0.27 -29.20
N ILE A 249 -8.80 1.28 -28.31
CA ILE A 249 -7.69 2.24 -28.34
C ILE A 249 -6.37 1.52 -28.09
N ALA A 250 -6.31 0.65 -27.11
CA ALA A 250 -5.10 -0.12 -26.79
C ALA A 250 -4.64 -0.96 -27.98
N ARG A 251 -5.55 -1.68 -28.65
CA ARG A 251 -5.22 -2.45 -29.86
C ARG A 251 -4.80 -1.57 -31.04
N GLN A 252 -5.48 -0.45 -31.24
CA GLN A 252 -5.21 0.47 -32.36
C GLN A 252 -3.82 1.12 -32.26
N HIS A 253 -3.33 1.34 -31.04
CA HIS A 253 -2.07 2.05 -30.77
C HIS A 253 -0.96 1.15 -30.21
N ASP A 254 -1.18 -0.16 -30.17
CA ASP A 254 -0.23 -1.17 -29.65
C ASP A 254 0.27 -0.84 -28.21
N LEU A 255 -0.71 -0.62 -27.33
CA LEU A 255 -0.45 -0.27 -25.93
C LEU A 255 -0.38 -1.52 -25.05
#